data_7735f76aa4140634ecb2d1358a0f98b8
#
_entry.id   7735f76aa4140634ecb2d1358a0f98b8
#
_cell.length_a   1.000
_cell.length_b   1.000
_cell.length_c   1.000
_cell.angle_alpha   90.00
_cell.angle_beta   90.00
_cell.angle_gamma   90.00
#
_symmetry.space_group_name_H-M   'P 1'
#
loop_
_entity.id
_entity.type
_entity.pdbx_description
1 polymer ?
#
loop_
_entity_poly.entity_id
_entity_poly.type
_entity_poly.pdbx_seq_one_letter_code
_entity_poly.pdbx_strand_id
1 'polypeptide(L)' 'MLLEARQPRQLYKAKVSYEQRHLAKTAGFHWNSLVPGAWARRLSDAQRERLSFPVELVDTSNG' A
#
# COMPACT_ATOMS: atom_id res chain seq x y z
N MET A 1 -28.84 -4.38 5.69
CA MET A 1 -28.26 -4.16 5.74
C MET A 1 -27.23 -4.24 5.53
N LEU A 2 -26.73 -4.01 5.37
CA LEU A 2 -25.84 -3.95 5.22
C LEU A 2 -24.91 -3.75 5.29
N LEU A 3 -24.60 -3.83 5.51
CA LEU A 3 -23.75 -3.67 5.80
C LEU A 3 -22.77 -3.34 5.07
N GLU A 4 -22.32 -2.82 5.13
CA GLU A 4 -21.51 -2.52 4.50
C GLU A 4 -20.48 -3.19 4.39
N ALA A 5 -20.12 -3.75 3.56
CA ALA A 5 -18.96 -4.51 3.34
C ALA A 5 -17.82 -3.66 3.00
N ARG A 6 -17.88 -2.50 3.38
CA ARG A 6 -16.81 -1.61 3.10
C ARG A 6 -15.62 -2.00 3.93
N GLN A 7 -14.55 -2.40 3.27
CA GLN A 7 -13.33 -2.74 3.97
C GLN A 7 -12.48 -1.50 4.14
N PRO A 8 -11.98 -1.27 5.33
CA PRO A 8 -11.11 -0.11 5.53
C PRO A 8 -9.82 -0.28 4.74
N ARG A 9 -9.38 0.81 4.16
CA ARG A 9 -8.10 0.81 3.47
C ARG A 9 -7.06 1.41 4.37
N GLN A 10 -5.89 0.79 4.37
CA GLN A 10 -4.79 1.25 5.17
C GLN A 10 -3.64 1.58 4.25
N LEU A 11 -2.77 2.47 4.71
CA LEU A 11 -1.63 2.90 3.93
C LEU A 11 -0.52 1.88 4.05
N TYR A 12 -0.04 1.41 2.93
CA TYR A 12 1.04 0.44 2.88
C TYR A 12 2.20 1.00 2.08
N LYS A 13 3.39 0.66 2.52
CA LYS A 13 4.62 1.06 1.87
C LYS A 13 5.23 -0.18 1.20
N ALA A 14 5.59 -0.07 -0.06
CA ALA A 14 6.19 -1.20 -0.77
C ALA A 14 7.61 -1.42 -0.30
N LYS A 15 7.94 -2.66 0.02
CA LYS A 15 9.28 -3.02 0.46
C LYS A 15 10.01 -3.66 -0.72
N VAL A 16 10.38 -2.81 -1.68
CA VAL A 16 11.05 -3.26 -2.88
C VAL A 16 12.38 -2.54 -3.00
N SER A 17 13.33 -3.21 -3.63
CA SER A 17 14.62 -2.59 -3.88
C SER A 17 14.48 -1.60 -5.03
N TYR A 18 15.53 -0.82 -5.24
CA TYR A 18 15.52 0.13 -6.33
C TYR A 18 15.26 -0.57 -7.66
N GLU A 19 15.85 -1.73 -7.84
CA GLU A 19 15.70 -2.47 -9.09
C GLU A 19 14.31 -3.04 -9.26
N GLN A 20 13.58 -3.17 -8.17
CA GLN A 20 12.24 -3.73 -8.21
C GLN A 20 11.16 -2.64 -8.10
N ARG A 21 11.57 -1.40 -8.18
CA ARG A 21 10.59 -0.31 -7.99
C ARG A 21 9.49 -0.36 -9.03
N HIS A 22 9.76 -0.91 -10.20
CA HIS A 22 8.74 -0.98 -11.23
C HIS A 22 7.57 -1.86 -10.81
N LEU A 23 7.80 -2.80 -9.92
CA LEU A 23 6.71 -3.63 -9.40
C LEU A 23 5.71 -2.77 -8.63
N ALA A 24 6.22 -1.89 -7.79
CA ALA A 24 5.36 -1.00 -7.05
C ALA A 24 4.64 -0.04 -7.98
N LYS A 25 5.34 0.48 -8.96
CA LYS A 25 4.72 1.40 -9.91
C LYS A 25 3.59 0.73 -10.68
N THR A 26 3.84 -0.49 -11.14
CA THR A 26 2.84 -1.24 -11.88
C THR A 26 1.64 -1.56 -11.01
N ALA A 27 1.85 -1.77 -9.73
CA ALA A 27 0.78 -2.06 -8.80
C ALA A 27 -0.01 -0.82 -8.38
N GLY A 28 0.34 0.34 -8.91
CA GLY A 28 -0.41 1.55 -8.60
C GLY A 28 0.12 2.33 -7.41
N PHE A 29 1.29 1.99 -6.92
CA PHE A 29 1.89 2.75 -5.84
C PHE A 29 2.43 4.07 -6.37
N HIS A 30 2.55 5.05 -5.50
CA HIS A 30 3.03 6.37 -5.85
C HIS A 30 4.31 6.66 -5.08
N TRP A 31 5.27 7.22 -5.78
CA TRP A 31 6.56 7.55 -5.17
C TRP A 31 6.50 8.90 -4.47
N ASN A 32 6.98 8.90 -3.24
CA ASN A 32 7.19 10.16 -2.50
C ASN A 32 5.93 11.01 -2.43
N SER A 33 4.79 10.36 -2.48
CA SER A 33 3.52 11.06 -2.46
C SER A 33 2.85 10.92 -1.10
N LEU A 34 2.45 9.70 -0.76
CA LEU A 34 1.80 9.46 0.52
C LEU A 34 2.80 9.28 1.63
N VAL A 35 3.95 8.69 1.31
CA VAL A 35 5.04 8.50 2.27
C VAL A 35 6.30 9.05 1.62
N PRO A 36 6.93 10.05 2.23
CA PRO A 36 8.13 10.63 1.64
C PRO A 36 9.23 9.60 1.48
N GLY A 37 9.83 9.58 0.30
CA GLY A 37 10.96 8.69 0.04
C GLY A 37 10.58 7.24 -0.11
N ALA A 38 9.33 6.94 -0.39
CA ALA A 38 8.91 5.56 -0.51
C ALA A 38 7.73 5.44 -1.46
N TRP A 39 7.55 4.23 -1.99
CA TRP A 39 6.36 3.90 -2.77
C TRP A 39 5.26 3.49 -1.78
N ALA A 40 4.10 4.09 -1.90
CA ALA A 40 3.02 3.81 -0.98
C ALA A 40 1.68 3.87 -1.69
N ARG A 41 0.72 3.15 -1.13
CA ARG A 41 -0.63 3.11 -1.65
C ARG A 41 -1.56 2.64 -0.56
N ARG A 42 -2.79 3.10 -0.61
CA ARG A 42 -3.81 2.61 0.31
C ARG A 42 -4.44 1.37 -0.27
N LEU A 43 -4.49 0.32 0.56
CA LEU A 43 -4.96 -0.98 0.13
C LEU A 43 -5.88 -1.56 1.18
N SER A 44 -6.83 -2.36 0.73
CA SER A 44 -7.57 -3.23 1.63
C SER A 44 -6.76 -4.51 1.82
N ASP A 45 -7.18 -5.32 2.79
CA ASP A 45 -6.49 -6.59 3.04
C ASP A 45 -6.50 -7.47 1.80
N ALA A 46 -7.62 -7.52 1.11
CA ALA A 46 -7.72 -8.37 -0.07
C ALA A 46 -6.77 -7.90 -1.16
N GLN A 47 -6.65 -6.61 -1.33
CA GLN A 47 -5.73 -6.09 -2.34
C GLN A 47 -4.28 -6.36 -1.94
N ARG A 48 -3.97 -6.24 -0.66
CA ARG A 48 -2.63 -6.49 -0.18
C ARG A 48 -2.20 -7.92 -0.45
N GLU A 49 -3.13 -8.86 -0.29
CA GLU A 49 -2.79 -10.27 -0.47
C GLU A 49 -2.51 -10.62 -1.92
N ARG A 50 -2.92 -9.76 -2.84
CA ARG A 50 -2.69 -10.04 -4.25
C ARG A 50 -1.36 -9.51 -4.77
N LEU A 51 -0.64 -8.82 -3.92
CA LEU A 51 0.63 -8.25 -4.33
C LEU A 51 1.69 -9.32 -4.45
N SER A 52 2.58 -9.14 -5.41
CA SER A 52 3.66 -10.09 -5.62
C SER A 52 4.93 -9.71 -4.87
N PHE A 53 4.87 -8.67 -4.07
CA PHE A 53 6.02 -8.22 -3.31
C PHE A 53 5.57 -7.84 -1.91
N PRO A 54 6.47 -7.82 -0.94
CA PRO A 54 6.09 -7.49 0.43
C PRO A 54 5.79 -6.00 0.59
N VAL A 55 4.90 -5.71 1.51
CA VAL A 55 4.58 -4.34 1.87
C VAL A 55 4.54 -4.24 3.37
N GLU A 56 4.64 -3.03 3.85
CA GLU A 56 4.64 -2.77 5.27
C GLU A 56 3.55 -1.77 5.60
N LEU A 57 2.80 -2.05 6.64
CA LEU A 57 1.75 -1.13 7.09
C LEU A 57 2.41 0.13 7.62
N VAL A 58 1.95 1.24 7.12
CA VAL A 58 2.42 2.54 7.59
C VAL A 58 1.43 3.03 8.62
N ASP A 59 1.91 3.23 9.83
CA ASP A 59 1.04 3.69 10.90
C ASP A 59 0.84 5.18 10.74
N THR A 60 -0.32 5.54 10.22
CA THR A 60 -0.63 6.94 10.05
C THR A 60 -1.50 7.46 11.16
N SER A 61 -1.81 6.63 12.09
CA SER A 61 -2.58 7.06 13.25
C SER A 61 -1.75 8.01 14.05
N ASN A 62 -2.27 9.15 14.34
CA ASN A 62 -1.50 10.04 15.11
C ASN A 62 -2.09 10.20 16.41
N GLY A 63 -2.53 9.21 16.86
CA GLY A 63 -3.00 9.10 18.24
C GLY A 63 -3.96 10.07 18.55
#